data_dc691b729feac909a9def7352a87df01
#
_entry.id   dc691b729feac909a9def7352a87df01
#
_cell.length_a   1.000
_cell.length_b   1.000
_cell.length_c   1.000
_cell.angle_alpha   90.00
_cell.angle_beta   90.00
_cell.angle_gamma   90.00
#
_symmetry.space_group_name_H-M   'P 1'
#
loop_
_entity.id
_entity.type
_entity.pdbx_description
1 polymer ?
#
loop_
_entity_poly.entity_id
_entity_poly.type
_entity_poly.pdbx_seq_one_letter_code
_entity_poly.pdbx_strand_id
1 'polypeptide(L)'
;LADILASYLASSSTIPSELAEEAGRAFAHRHGRSSQPFAGVSADEAVRRVIATFAELGFQPELDRDGSYRRILLHACPFHAVASKHPDVVCAVHLGLLRQTLANLDAPIEATRLEPFVNPHLCVAHLAAASDSLAESAPAPT
;
A
#
# COMPACT_ATOMS: atom_id res chain seq x y z
N LEU A 1 8.70 -6.81 -19.59
CA LEU A 1 7.31 -7.27 -19.44
C LEU A 1 6.48 -6.30 -18.59
N ALA A 2 6.99 -5.89 -17.43
CA ALA A 2 6.26 -4.97 -16.55
C ALA A 2 5.97 -3.64 -17.23
N ASP A 3 6.94 -3.09 -17.98
CA ASP A 3 6.75 -1.83 -18.70
C ASP A 3 5.67 -1.96 -19.78
N ILE A 4 5.63 -3.08 -20.48
CA ILE A 4 4.61 -3.34 -21.52
C ILE A 4 3.22 -3.39 -20.89
N LEU A 5 3.07 -4.12 -19.79
CA LEU A 5 1.78 -4.25 -19.09
C LEU A 5 1.32 -2.92 -18.50
N ALA A 6 2.22 -2.17 -17.89
CA ALA A 6 1.90 -0.87 -17.32
C ALA A 6 1.50 0.13 -18.40
N SER A 7 2.21 0.16 -19.51
CA SER A 7 1.89 1.02 -20.65
C SER A 7 0.54 0.67 -21.25
N TYR A 8 0.26 -0.62 -21.40
CA TYR A 8 -1.02 -1.08 -21.93
C TYR A 8 -2.18 -0.64 -21.01
N LEU A 9 -2.05 -0.85 -19.71
CA LEU A 9 -3.09 -0.46 -18.77
C LEU A 9 -3.29 1.05 -18.76
N ALA A 10 -2.22 1.82 -18.74
CA ALA A 10 -2.28 3.28 -18.72
C ALA A 10 -2.95 3.85 -19.96
N SER A 11 -2.74 3.25 -21.13
CA SER A 11 -3.29 3.75 -22.39
C SER A 11 -4.66 3.18 -22.74
N SER A 12 -5.01 2.02 -22.19
CA SER A 12 -6.23 1.29 -22.58
C SER A 12 -7.40 1.50 -21.64
N SER A 13 -7.16 2.11 -20.47
CA SER A 13 -8.20 2.31 -19.45
C SER A 13 -8.37 3.79 -19.12
N THR A 14 -9.60 4.18 -18.79
CA THR A 14 -9.88 5.51 -18.25
C THR A 14 -9.69 5.57 -16.73
N ILE A 15 -9.50 4.41 -16.09
CA ILE A 15 -9.32 4.30 -14.62
C ILE A 15 -8.14 3.40 -14.28
N PRO A 16 -6.94 3.66 -14.85
CA PRO A 16 -5.81 2.73 -14.68
C PRO A 16 -5.37 2.58 -13.22
N SER A 17 -5.41 3.62 -12.43
CA SER A 17 -5.03 3.55 -11.00
C SER A 17 -5.99 2.66 -10.20
N GLU A 18 -7.29 2.76 -10.46
CA GLU A 18 -8.27 1.93 -9.77
C GLU A 18 -8.09 0.45 -10.10
N LEU A 19 -7.89 0.14 -11.38
CA LEU A 19 -7.65 -1.24 -11.80
C LEU A 19 -6.33 -1.79 -11.26
N ALA A 20 -5.30 -0.95 -11.22
CA ALA A 20 -4.00 -1.33 -10.67
C ALA A 20 -4.08 -1.60 -9.16
N GLU A 21 -4.80 -0.76 -8.42
CA GLU A 21 -5.02 -0.98 -6.99
C GLU A 21 -5.77 -2.29 -6.75
N GLU A 22 -6.81 -2.55 -7.54
CA GLU A 22 -7.56 -3.79 -7.46
C GLU A 22 -6.69 -5.00 -7.73
N ALA A 23 -5.78 -4.92 -8.71
CA ALA A 23 -4.84 -5.99 -9.00
C ALA A 23 -3.91 -6.27 -7.81
N GLY A 24 -3.42 -5.22 -7.15
CA GLY A 24 -2.60 -5.35 -5.94
C GLY A 24 -3.36 -6.01 -4.80
N ARG A 25 -4.61 -5.62 -4.60
CA ARG A 25 -5.48 -6.22 -3.60
C ARG A 25 -5.72 -7.71 -3.88
N ALA A 26 -6.02 -8.04 -5.12
CA ALA A 26 -6.27 -9.42 -5.53
C ALA A 26 -5.04 -10.30 -5.32
N PHE A 27 -3.86 -9.79 -5.65
CA PHE A 27 -2.61 -10.51 -5.41
C PHE A 27 -2.41 -10.78 -3.91
N ALA A 28 -2.54 -9.76 -3.08
CA ALA A 28 -2.36 -9.90 -1.64
C ALA A 28 -3.42 -10.81 -1.01
N HIS A 29 -4.65 -10.78 -1.52
CA HIS A 29 -5.71 -11.66 -1.05
C HIS A 29 -5.36 -13.12 -1.31
N ARG A 30 -4.86 -13.45 -2.49
CA ARG A 30 -4.47 -14.82 -2.84
C ARG A 30 -3.25 -15.31 -2.08
N HIS A 31 -2.26 -14.45 -1.88
CA HIS A 31 -0.97 -14.82 -1.30
C HIS A 31 -0.86 -14.55 0.19
N GLY A 32 -1.78 -13.77 0.74
CA GLY A 32 -1.78 -13.38 2.14
C GLY A 32 -2.63 -14.24 3.04
N ARG A 33 -3.12 -15.37 2.55
CA ARG A 33 -3.85 -16.34 3.38
C ARG A 33 -2.89 -16.99 4.34
N SER A 34 -2.53 -16.27 5.35
CA SER A 34 -1.80 -16.89 6.42
C SER A 34 -2.80 -17.68 7.27
N SER A 35 -2.31 -18.77 7.81
CA SER A 35 -2.97 -19.57 8.81
C SER A 35 -3.14 -18.80 10.12
N GLN A 36 -3.52 -17.54 10.03
CA GLN A 36 -3.64 -16.70 11.22
C GLN A 36 -4.88 -17.08 12.00
N PRO A 37 -4.72 -17.40 13.26
CA PRO A 37 -5.86 -17.65 14.10
C PRO A 37 -6.62 -16.35 14.36
N PHE A 38 -7.79 -16.48 14.64
CA PHE A 38 -8.96 -15.69 14.91
C PHE A 38 -8.82 -14.30 15.55
N ALA A 39 -7.65 -13.88 16.02
CA ALA A 39 -7.48 -12.57 16.63
C ALA A 39 -6.70 -11.65 15.69
N GLY A 40 -7.21 -10.46 15.49
CA GLY A 40 -6.49 -9.41 14.76
C GLY A 40 -5.18 -9.07 15.45
N VAL A 41 -4.21 -8.59 14.69
CA VAL A 41 -2.92 -8.19 15.23
C VAL A 41 -2.95 -6.73 15.68
N SER A 42 -2.02 -6.35 16.57
CA SER A 42 -1.86 -4.96 16.97
C SER A 42 -1.36 -4.12 15.81
N ALA A 43 -1.50 -2.79 15.92
CA ALA A 43 -0.98 -1.87 14.92
C ALA A 43 0.52 -2.06 14.70
N ASP A 44 1.29 -2.17 15.77
CA ASP A 44 2.75 -2.34 15.67
C ASP A 44 3.14 -3.66 15.02
N GLU A 45 2.44 -4.74 15.34
CA GLU A 45 2.67 -6.04 14.69
C GLU A 45 2.31 -6.00 13.21
N ALA A 46 1.20 -5.35 12.86
CA ALA A 46 0.78 -5.20 11.47
C ALA A 46 1.85 -4.43 10.67
N VAL A 47 2.37 -3.35 11.23
CA VAL A 47 3.43 -2.57 10.58
C VAL A 47 4.67 -3.42 10.37
N ARG A 48 5.09 -4.20 11.36
CA ARG A 48 6.25 -5.09 11.22
C ARG A 48 6.07 -6.08 10.08
N ARG A 49 4.88 -6.66 9.95
CA ARG A 49 4.59 -7.63 8.88
C ARG A 49 4.56 -6.98 7.51
N VAL A 50 3.99 -5.79 7.41
CA VAL A 50 3.98 -5.03 6.15
C VAL A 50 5.42 -4.69 5.73
N ILE A 51 6.24 -4.22 6.67
CA ILE A 51 7.64 -3.92 6.40
C ILE A 51 8.37 -5.17 5.90
N ALA A 52 8.16 -6.31 6.55
CA ALA A 52 8.77 -7.57 6.12
C ALA A 52 8.32 -7.95 4.69
N THR A 53 7.04 -7.78 4.39
CA THR A 53 6.50 -8.07 3.05
C THR A 53 7.17 -7.21 1.98
N PHE A 54 7.25 -5.90 2.22
CA PHE A 54 7.89 -5.00 1.25
C PHE A 54 9.39 -5.23 1.14
N ALA A 55 10.05 -5.61 2.23
CA ALA A 55 11.46 -5.99 2.19
C ALA A 55 11.68 -7.24 1.32
N GLU A 56 10.80 -8.22 1.43
CA GLU A 56 10.84 -9.44 0.59
C GLU A 56 10.63 -9.11 -0.89
N LEU A 57 9.85 -8.07 -1.19
CA LEU A 57 9.64 -7.61 -2.56
C LEU A 57 10.84 -6.85 -3.14
N GLY A 58 11.82 -6.52 -2.31
CA GLY A 58 13.03 -5.84 -2.75
C GLY A 58 13.15 -4.38 -2.36
N PHE A 59 12.15 -3.81 -1.67
CA PHE A 59 12.24 -2.47 -1.12
C PHE A 59 13.16 -2.42 0.09
N GLN A 60 13.54 -1.22 0.49
CA GLN A 60 14.20 -0.96 1.77
C GLN A 60 13.25 -0.12 2.62
N PRO A 61 12.28 -0.75 3.29
CA PRO A 61 11.27 -0.03 4.05
C PRO A 61 11.78 0.43 5.41
N GLU A 62 11.31 1.59 5.83
CA GLU A 62 11.66 2.17 7.13
C GLU A 62 10.40 2.74 7.77
N LEU A 63 10.19 2.46 9.06
CA LEU A 63 9.08 3.05 9.81
C LEU A 63 9.45 4.44 10.30
N ASP A 64 8.61 5.41 10.00
CA ASP A 64 8.69 6.76 10.54
C ASP A 64 7.45 7.03 11.38
N ARG A 65 7.65 7.42 12.63
CA ARG A 65 6.55 7.68 13.58
C ARG A 65 6.63 9.09 14.10
N ASP A 66 5.46 9.73 14.17
CA ASP A 66 5.29 11.01 14.82
C ASP A 66 3.99 10.95 15.67
N GLY A 67 4.14 10.67 16.94
CA GLY A 67 3.01 10.41 17.83
C GLY A 67 2.24 9.16 17.42
N SER A 68 0.95 9.30 17.16
CA SER A 68 0.10 8.20 16.67
C SER A 68 0.14 8.06 15.15
N TYR A 69 0.76 9.01 14.47
CA TYR A 69 0.88 9.00 13.01
C TYR A 69 2.03 8.09 12.58
N ARG A 70 1.77 7.24 11.62
CA ARG A 70 2.78 6.30 11.11
C ARG A 70 2.91 6.46 9.61
N ARG A 71 4.15 6.42 9.15
CA ARG A 71 4.47 6.39 7.71
C ARG A 71 5.48 5.28 7.46
N ILE A 72 5.36 4.63 6.33
CA ILE A 72 6.38 3.69 5.88
C ILE A 72 7.13 4.37 4.74
N LEU A 73 8.42 4.56 4.93
CA LEU A 73 9.30 5.11 3.91
C LEU A 73 9.78 3.97 3.04
N LEU A 74 9.37 3.96 1.78
CA LEU A 74 9.72 2.88 0.84
C LEU A 74 10.89 3.35 -0.03
N HIS A 75 12.09 3.02 0.42
CA HIS A 75 13.33 3.31 -0.30
C HIS A 75 13.60 2.23 -1.34
N ALA A 76 14.37 2.59 -2.36
CA ALA A 76 14.92 1.67 -3.35
C ALA A 76 13.87 0.79 -4.03
N CYS A 77 12.83 1.43 -4.59
CA CYS A 77 11.79 0.71 -5.32
C CYS A 77 12.41 -0.21 -6.38
N PRO A 78 12.18 -1.53 -6.32
CA PRO A 78 12.74 -2.46 -7.30
C PRO A 78 12.15 -2.28 -8.70
N PHE A 79 11.05 -1.55 -8.82
CA PHE A 79 10.38 -1.25 -10.08
C PHE A 79 10.58 0.21 -10.51
N HIS A 80 11.65 0.85 -10.05
CA HIS A 80 11.89 2.28 -10.25
C HIS A 80 11.76 2.71 -11.72
N ALA A 81 12.32 1.95 -12.65
CA ALA A 81 12.30 2.30 -14.06
C ALA A 81 10.86 2.38 -14.62
N VAL A 82 10.03 1.38 -14.34
CA VAL A 82 8.64 1.37 -14.81
C VAL A 82 7.77 2.31 -13.98
N ALA A 83 8.03 2.42 -12.67
CA ALA A 83 7.29 3.31 -11.79
C ALA A 83 7.51 4.78 -12.14
N SER A 84 8.71 5.15 -12.58
CA SER A 84 9.01 6.52 -13.00
C SER A 84 8.21 6.93 -14.23
N LYS A 85 7.91 5.98 -15.11
CA LYS A 85 7.12 6.23 -16.32
C LYS A 85 5.61 6.15 -16.06
N HIS A 86 5.19 5.24 -15.18
CA HIS A 86 3.80 4.95 -14.92
C HIS A 86 3.53 4.87 -13.40
N PRO A 87 3.76 5.96 -12.66
CA PRO A 87 3.55 5.93 -11.20
C PRO A 87 2.10 5.67 -10.82
N ASP A 88 1.16 6.14 -11.62
CA ASP A 88 -0.28 5.93 -11.41
C ASP A 88 -0.70 4.45 -11.50
N VAL A 89 0.08 3.63 -12.21
CA VAL A 89 -0.16 2.18 -12.29
C VAL A 89 0.65 1.44 -11.23
N VAL A 90 1.97 1.62 -11.23
CA VAL A 90 2.87 0.83 -10.38
C VAL A 90 2.65 1.12 -8.90
N CYS A 91 2.54 2.40 -8.55
CA CYS A 91 2.34 2.77 -7.15
C CYS A 91 0.92 2.41 -6.67
N ALA A 92 -0.07 2.42 -7.55
CA ALA A 92 -1.41 1.97 -7.21
C ALA A 92 -1.45 0.47 -6.90
N VAL A 93 -0.68 -0.35 -7.63
CA VAL A 93 -0.53 -1.78 -7.29
C VAL A 93 0.03 -1.92 -5.87
N HIS A 94 1.07 -1.16 -5.54
CA HIS A 94 1.67 -1.20 -4.20
C HIS A 94 0.68 -0.77 -3.12
N LEU A 95 -0.12 0.26 -3.39
CA LEU A 95 -1.15 0.71 -2.45
C LEU A 95 -2.20 -0.38 -2.22
N GLY A 96 -2.65 -1.03 -3.28
CA GLY A 96 -3.60 -2.14 -3.19
C GLY A 96 -3.03 -3.31 -2.40
N LEU A 97 -1.77 -3.65 -2.67
CA LEU A 97 -1.05 -4.69 -1.94
C LEU A 97 -0.99 -4.36 -0.44
N LEU A 98 -0.62 -3.13 -0.11
CA LEU A 98 -0.52 -2.67 1.27
C LEU A 98 -1.88 -2.72 1.98
N ARG A 99 -2.91 -2.18 1.34
CA ARG A 99 -4.26 -2.15 1.91
C ARG A 99 -4.80 -3.54 2.19
N GLN A 100 -4.63 -4.46 1.25
CA GLN A 100 -5.12 -5.81 1.42
C GLN A 100 -4.30 -6.60 2.45
N THR A 101 -3.00 -6.37 2.51
CA THR A 101 -2.15 -7.00 3.53
C THR A 101 -2.63 -6.61 4.93
N LEU A 102 -2.92 -5.34 5.15
CA LEU A 102 -3.47 -4.88 6.43
C LEU A 102 -4.86 -5.47 6.71
N ALA A 103 -5.70 -5.57 5.69
CA ALA A 103 -7.02 -6.16 5.84
C ALA A 103 -6.95 -7.65 6.18
N ASN A 104 -6.05 -8.40 5.55
CA ASN A 104 -5.83 -9.81 5.85
C ASN A 104 -5.43 -10.05 7.31
N LEU A 105 -4.72 -9.09 7.89
CA LEU A 105 -4.25 -9.16 9.28
C LEU A 105 -5.32 -8.69 10.27
N ASP A 106 -6.45 -8.22 9.78
CA ASP A 106 -7.48 -7.57 10.60
C ASP A 106 -6.85 -6.50 11.51
N ALA A 107 -5.99 -5.68 10.90
CA ALA A 107 -5.22 -4.67 11.61
C ALA A 107 -6.09 -3.46 11.98
N PRO A 108 -5.83 -2.81 13.14
CA PRO A 108 -6.57 -1.61 13.52
C PRO A 108 -6.09 -0.35 12.82
N ILE A 109 -5.31 -0.50 11.78
CA ILE A 109 -4.81 0.59 10.94
C ILE A 109 -5.06 0.28 9.47
N GLU A 110 -5.09 1.33 8.66
CA GLU A 110 -5.23 1.18 7.22
C GLU A 110 -4.33 2.18 6.51
N ALA A 111 -4.01 1.89 5.25
CA ALA A 111 -3.26 2.79 4.40
C ALA A 111 -4.21 3.83 3.80
N THR A 112 -3.96 5.09 4.07
CA THR A 112 -4.79 6.18 3.56
C THR A 112 -4.36 6.61 2.16
N ARG A 113 -3.05 6.63 1.90
CA ARG A 113 -2.51 7.00 0.60
C ARG A 113 -1.05 6.58 0.47
N LEU A 114 -0.59 6.56 -0.76
CA LEU A 114 0.82 6.38 -1.10
C LEU A 114 1.25 7.60 -1.92
N GLU A 115 2.27 8.32 -1.44
CA GLU A 115 2.87 9.43 -2.18
C GLU A 115 4.03 8.90 -3.01
N PRO A 116 3.90 8.87 -4.35
CA PRO A 116 5.00 8.42 -5.19
C PRO A 116 6.08 9.51 -5.27
N PHE A 117 7.32 9.09 -5.17
CA PHE A 117 8.48 9.93 -5.46
C PHE A 117 8.49 11.29 -4.75
N VAL A 118 8.40 11.28 -3.41
CA VAL A 118 8.63 12.49 -2.62
C VAL A 118 10.08 12.97 -2.79
N ASN A 119 10.98 12.04 -3.16
CA ASN A 119 12.25 12.31 -3.81
C ASN A 119 12.53 11.16 -4.79
N PRO A 120 13.60 11.23 -5.64
CA PRO A 120 13.79 10.26 -6.72
C PRO A 120 13.82 8.78 -6.30
N HIS A 121 14.15 8.48 -5.05
CA HIS A 121 14.29 7.11 -4.58
C HIS A 121 13.42 6.80 -3.36
N LEU A 122 12.39 7.61 -3.12
CA LEU A 122 11.55 7.46 -1.94
C LEU A 122 10.07 7.65 -2.25
N CYS A 123 9.27 6.65 -1.90
CA CYS A 123 7.82 6.77 -1.83
C CYS A 123 7.40 6.69 -0.36
N VAL A 124 6.27 7.30 -0.01
CA VAL A 124 5.81 7.33 1.38
C VAL A 124 4.39 6.78 1.46
N ALA A 125 4.21 5.74 2.26
CA ALA A 125 2.89 5.19 2.57
C ALA A 125 2.41 5.75 3.90
N HIS A 126 1.24 6.35 3.89
CA HIS A 126 0.63 6.96 5.08
C HIS A 126 -0.37 5.99 5.70
N LEU A 127 -0.26 5.78 7.00
CA LEU A 127 -1.12 4.88 7.77
C LEU A 127 -1.88 5.67 8.83
N ALA A 128 -3.12 5.31 9.04
CA ALA A 128 -3.96 5.91 10.07
C ALA A 128 -4.80 4.83 10.77
N ALA A 129 -5.27 5.15 11.96
CA ALA A 129 -6.20 4.26 12.65
C ALA A 129 -7.46 4.10 11.81
N ALA A 130 -7.95 2.86 11.70
CA ALA A 130 -9.16 2.56 10.91
C ALA A 130 -10.38 3.35 11.40
N SER A 131 -10.47 3.61 12.70
CA SER A 131 -11.53 4.41 13.29
C SER A 131 -11.48 5.88 12.84
N ASP A 132 -10.27 6.43 12.64
CA ASP A 132 -10.10 7.81 12.19
C ASP A 132 -10.55 7.96 10.73
N SER A 133 -10.24 6.97 9.89
CA SER A 133 -10.66 6.95 8.50
C SER A 133 -12.18 6.89 8.38
N LEU A 134 -12.84 6.09 9.21
CA LEU A 134 -14.29 6.01 9.26
C LEU A 134 -14.91 7.34 9.72
N ALA A 135 -14.28 8.03 10.67
CA ALA A 135 -14.75 9.33 11.14
C ALA A 135 -14.68 10.39 10.05
N GLU A 136 -13.65 10.37 9.22
CA GLU A 136 -13.50 11.31 8.10
C GLU A 136 -14.54 11.08 7.01
N SER A 137 -14.98 9.86 6.81
CA SER A 137 -15.99 9.52 5.82
C SER A 137 -17.43 9.65 6.32
N ALA A 138 -17.62 9.88 7.62
CA ALA A 138 -18.96 10.11 8.18
C ALA A 138 -19.51 11.47 7.77
N PRO A 139 -20.81 11.56 7.38
CA PRO A 139 -21.40 12.85 7.10
C PRO A 139 -21.42 13.72 8.36
N ALA A 140 -21.19 15.00 8.19
CA ALA A 140 -21.23 15.94 9.30
C ALA A 140 -22.59 15.88 9.98
N PRO A 141 -22.67 15.87 11.33
CA PRO A 141 -23.95 15.91 12.01
C PRO A 141 -24.64 17.22 11.70
N THR A 142 -25.88 17.13 11.27
CA THR A 142 -26.74 18.29 11.01
C THR A 142 -27.28 18.85 12.32
#